data_afae72e34cc51cee8c6f762d0af27f3f
#
_entry.id   afae72e34cc51cee8c6f762d0af27f3f
#
_cell.length_a   1.000
_cell.length_b   1.000
_cell.length_c   1.000
_cell.angle_alpha   90.00
_cell.angle_beta   90.00
_cell.angle_gamma   90.00
#
_symmetry.space_group_name_H-M   'P 1'
#
loop_
_entity.id
_entity.type
_entity.pdbx_description
1 polymer ?
#
loop_
_entity_poly.entity_id
_entity_poly.type
_entity_poly.pdbx_seq_one_letter_code
_entity_poly.pdbx_strand_id
1 'polypeptide(L)'
;NKAKNFINLTNIDFLGVSIGNVHMFSKGNYNPQLDLLSRINEIVEIPLVIHGTTGFPEDKIDLAIKNGVAMFQVGTIIKETFFNEIKKNIQNIKIIDNVHDYVGSRKEKDFLEPGKSKIIDLISKYINLFHSNNKKNLYGK
;
A
#
# COMPACT_ATOMS: atom_id res chain seq x y z
N ASN A 1 -24.46 2.55 -16.26
CA ASN A 1 -24.40 1.97 -14.95
C ASN A 1 -23.60 0.66 -14.89
N LYS A 2 -22.36 0.68 -15.46
CA LYS A 2 -21.54 -0.50 -15.63
C LYS A 2 -21.13 -1.15 -14.29
N ALA A 3 -20.79 -0.32 -13.27
CA ALA A 3 -20.37 -0.83 -11.96
C ALA A 3 -21.49 -1.65 -11.29
N LYS A 4 -22.71 -1.11 -11.21
CA LYS A 4 -23.87 -1.83 -10.62
C LYS A 4 -24.19 -3.12 -11.38
N ASN A 5 -24.17 -3.09 -12.71
CA ASN A 5 -24.39 -4.29 -13.51
C ASN A 5 -23.31 -5.35 -13.27
N PHE A 6 -22.05 -4.94 -13.16
CA PHE A 6 -20.94 -5.83 -12.88
C PHE A 6 -21.11 -6.52 -11.53
N ILE A 7 -21.44 -5.76 -10.48
CA ILE A 7 -21.68 -6.30 -9.14
C ILE A 7 -22.82 -7.32 -9.18
N ASN A 8 -23.95 -6.98 -9.81
CA ASN A 8 -25.12 -7.85 -9.89
C ASN A 8 -24.84 -9.17 -10.65
N LEU A 9 -23.96 -9.13 -11.66
CA LEU A 9 -23.60 -10.30 -12.44
C LEU A 9 -22.56 -11.19 -11.76
N THR A 10 -21.69 -10.61 -10.92
CA THR A 10 -20.54 -11.32 -10.33
C THR A 10 -20.70 -11.66 -8.86
N ASN A 11 -21.62 -10.99 -8.16
CA ASN A 11 -21.89 -11.13 -6.74
C ASN A 11 -20.61 -11.01 -5.87
N ILE A 12 -19.76 -10.03 -6.20
CA ILE A 12 -18.50 -9.75 -5.49
C ILE A 12 -18.75 -8.98 -4.19
N ASP A 13 -17.87 -9.17 -3.20
CA ASP A 13 -17.95 -8.50 -1.90
C ASP A 13 -17.28 -7.12 -1.90
N PHE A 14 -16.33 -6.87 -2.81
CA PHE A 14 -15.57 -5.63 -2.95
C PHE A 14 -15.41 -5.27 -4.41
N LEU A 15 -15.47 -3.98 -4.73
CA LEU A 15 -15.24 -3.49 -6.10
C LEU A 15 -13.92 -2.75 -6.22
N GLY A 16 -12.95 -3.31 -6.98
CA GLY A 16 -11.76 -2.59 -7.41
C GLY A 16 -12.11 -1.54 -8.45
N VAL A 17 -11.76 -0.27 -8.19
CA VAL A 17 -12.10 0.84 -9.09
C VAL A 17 -10.88 1.45 -9.73
N SER A 18 -11.03 1.85 -11.02
CA SER A 18 -10.04 2.65 -11.74
C SER A 18 -10.53 4.10 -11.84
N ILE A 19 -9.86 4.97 -11.12
CA ILE A 19 -10.14 6.42 -11.04
C ILE A 19 -8.94 7.25 -11.48
N GLY A 20 -8.13 6.72 -12.42
CA GLY A 20 -6.87 7.32 -12.85
C GLY A 20 -5.65 6.84 -12.04
N ASN A 21 -5.83 5.88 -11.13
CA ASN A 21 -4.75 5.20 -10.44
C ASN A 21 -3.94 4.34 -11.41
N VAL A 22 -2.61 4.35 -11.23
CA VAL A 22 -1.66 3.64 -12.11
C VAL A 22 -1.04 2.48 -11.33
N HIS A 23 -1.19 1.26 -11.87
CA HIS A 23 -0.58 0.07 -11.31
C HIS A 23 0.92 0.02 -11.60
N MET A 24 1.74 -0.43 -10.65
CA MET A 24 3.22 -0.46 -10.73
C MET A 24 3.84 0.93 -10.99
N PHE A 25 3.20 1.97 -10.47
CA PHE A 25 3.68 3.33 -10.58
C PHE A 25 4.95 3.51 -9.73
N SER A 26 6.04 3.92 -10.35
CA SER A 26 7.35 4.02 -9.70
C SER A 26 7.88 5.44 -9.53
N LYS A 27 7.28 6.44 -10.18
CA LYS A 27 7.77 7.82 -10.12
C LYS A 27 6.64 8.85 -10.23
N GLY A 28 6.68 9.88 -9.37
CA GLY A 28 5.75 11.00 -9.37
C GLY A 28 4.42 10.71 -8.67
N ASN A 29 3.47 11.59 -8.85
CA ASN A 29 2.11 11.48 -8.33
C ASN A 29 1.12 11.51 -9.50
N TYR A 30 0.05 10.76 -9.40
CA TYR A 30 -1.08 10.86 -10.31
C TYR A 30 -2.22 11.65 -9.66
N ASN A 31 -3.16 12.13 -10.47
CA ASN A 31 -4.32 12.86 -9.97
C ASN A 31 -5.57 11.96 -10.00
N PRO A 32 -5.96 11.33 -8.90
CA PRO A 32 -7.15 10.48 -8.87
C PRO A 32 -8.41 11.30 -9.09
N GLN A 33 -9.36 10.75 -9.88
CA GLN A 33 -10.65 11.37 -10.17
C GLN A 33 -11.63 11.10 -9.02
N LEU A 34 -11.56 11.91 -7.98
CA LEU A 34 -12.41 11.72 -6.78
C LEU A 34 -13.89 11.97 -7.05
N ASP A 35 -14.24 12.83 -8.02
CA ASP A 35 -15.64 13.01 -8.45
C ASP A 35 -16.19 11.74 -9.11
N LEU A 36 -15.36 11.01 -9.85
CA LEU A 36 -15.75 9.71 -10.40
C LEU A 36 -15.94 8.68 -9.29
N LEU A 37 -15.05 8.69 -8.29
CA LEU A 37 -15.16 7.82 -7.11
C LEU A 37 -16.48 8.07 -6.34
N SER A 38 -16.81 9.33 -6.08
CA SER A 38 -18.07 9.72 -5.43
C SER A 38 -19.28 9.18 -6.19
N ARG A 39 -19.33 9.40 -7.50
CA ARG A 39 -20.44 8.90 -8.35
C ARG A 39 -20.52 7.37 -8.39
N ILE A 40 -19.41 6.66 -8.26
CA ILE A 40 -19.41 5.19 -8.15
C ILE A 40 -19.99 4.80 -6.80
N ASN A 41 -19.52 5.41 -5.72
CA ASN A 41 -19.98 5.14 -4.35
C ASN A 41 -21.51 5.37 -4.18
N GLU A 42 -22.07 6.37 -4.83
CA GLU A 42 -23.52 6.67 -4.80
C GLU A 42 -24.41 5.57 -5.40
N ILE A 43 -23.84 4.73 -6.29
CA ILE A 43 -24.62 3.73 -7.04
C ILE A 43 -24.31 2.28 -6.66
N VAL A 44 -23.28 2.06 -5.81
CA VAL A 44 -22.89 0.74 -5.35
C VAL A 44 -22.99 0.67 -3.83
N GLU A 45 -23.38 -0.50 -3.30
CA GLU A 45 -23.59 -0.72 -1.87
C GLU A 45 -22.46 -1.52 -1.23
N ILE A 46 -21.44 -1.89 -2.02
CA ILE A 46 -20.28 -2.67 -1.55
C ILE A 46 -19.04 -1.79 -1.41
N PRO A 47 -18.10 -2.16 -0.51
CA PRO A 47 -16.88 -1.41 -0.30
C PRO A 47 -16.00 -1.30 -1.55
N LEU A 48 -15.32 -0.16 -1.71
CA LEU A 48 -14.44 0.11 -2.84
C LEU A 48 -12.97 -0.19 -2.49
N VAL A 49 -12.21 -0.61 -3.49
CA VAL A 49 -10.78 -0.93 -3.37
C VAL A 49 -9.98 -0.11 -4.37
N ILE A 50 -8.89 0.51 -3.91
CA ILE A 50 -7.92 1.21 -4.74
C ILE A 50 -6.69 0.34 -4.94
N HIS A 51 -6.40 -0.01 -6.20
CA HIS A 51 -5.12 -0.55 -6.63
C HIS A 51 -4.11 0.56 -6.92
N GLY A 52 -2.80 0.23 -6.95
CA GLY A 52 -1.77 1.19 -7.33
C GLY A 52 -1.67 2.38 -6.38
N THR A 53 -1.72 2.14 -5.08
CA THR A 53 -1.66 3.19 -4.05
C THR A 53 -0.32 3.94 -4.02
N THR A 54 0.76 3.36 -4.57
CA THR A 54 2.04 4.08 -4.75
C THR A 54 1.82 5.28 -5.67
N GLY A 55 2.10 6.49 -5.18
CA GLY A 55 1.82 7.73 -5.90
C GLY A 55 0.40 8.29 -5.72
N PHE A 56 -0.45 7.65 -4.92
CA PHE A 56 -1.73 8.25 -4.51
C PHE A 56 -1.44 9.41 -3.56
N PRO A 57 -1.96 10.63 -3.84
CA PRO A 57 -1.72 11.80 -3.00
C PRO A 57 -2.23 11.59 -1.58
N GLU A 58 -1.37 11.81 -0.58
CA GLU A 58 -1.72 11.57 0.83
C GLU A 58 -2.87 12.47 1.31
N ASP A 59 -2.91 13.70 0.83
CA ASP A 59 -3.99 14.68 1.13
C ASP A 59 -5.36 14.28 0.58
N LYS A 60 -5.42 13.30 -0.33
CA LYS A 60 -6.67 12.80 -0.94
C LYS A 60 -7.17 11.49 -0.32
N ILE A 61 -6.39 10.88 0.58
CA ILE A 61 -6.76 9.60 1.21
C ILE A 61 -8.04 9.73 2.03
N ASP A 62 -8.14 10.76 2.87
CA ASP A 62 -9.33 10.99 3.70
C ASP A 62 -10.60 11.13 2.87
N LEU A 63 -10.51 11.86 1.75
CA LEU A 63 -11.65 12.03 0.86
C LEU A 63 -11.99 10.73 0.13
N ALA A 64 -11.00 9.92 -0.24
CA ALA A 64 -11.23 8.60 -0.82
C ALA A 64 -11.93 7.67 0.18
N ILE A 65 -11.52 7.65 1.44
CA ILE A 65 -12.18 6.87 2.51
C ILE A 65 -13.64 7.33 2.69
N LYS A 66 -13.88 8.64 2.76
CA LYS A 66 -15.25 9.20 2.84
C LYS A 66 -16.11 8.82 1.65
N ASN A 67 -15.53 8.58 0.49
CA ASN A 67 -16.17 8.10 -0.73
C ASN A 67 -16.17 6.56 -0.87
N GLY A 68 -16.20 5.83 0.25
CA GLY A 68 -16.44 4.39 0.28
C GLY A 68 -15.23 3.49 0.02
N VAL A 69 -14.01 4.05 -0.04
CA VAL A 69 -12.80 3.21 -0.12
C VAL A 69 -12.53 2.57 1.24
N ALA A 70 -12.60 1.25 1.27
CA ALA A 70 -12.34 0.43 2.45
C ALA A 70 -10.96 -0.24 2.40
N MET A 71 -10.32 -0.29 1.24
CA MET A 71 -9.03 -0.95 1.06
C MET A 71 -8.13 -0.20 0.08
N PHE A 72 -6.87 0.00 0.48
CA PHE A 72 -5.79 0.49 -0.37
C PHE A 72 -4.74 -0.62 -0.53
N GLN A 73 -4.43 -1.00 -1.76
CA GLN A 73 -3.42 -2.02 -2.04
C GLN A 73 -2.06 -1.39 -2.27
N VAL A 74 -1.17 -1.55 -1.30
CA VAL A 74 0.19 -1.01 -1.30
C VAL A 74 1.18 -2.12 -1.62
N GLY A 75 1.95 -1.97 -2.69
CA GLY A 75 2.92 -3.00 -3.11
C GLY A 75 4.26 -2.42 -3.54
N THR A 76 4.28 -1.62 -4.59
CA THR A 76 5.51 -1.12 -5.24
C THR A 76 6.40 -0.37 -4.25
N ILE A 77 5.85 0.58 -3.51
CA ILE A 77 6.65 1.38 -2.56
C ILE A 77 7.30 0.52 -1.45
N ILE A 78 6.65 -0.57 -1.01
CA ILE A 78 7.23 -1.49 -0.03
C ILE A 78 8.47 -2.17 -0.61
N LYS A 79 8.35 -2.68 -1.84
CA LYS A 79 9.46 -3.34 -2.55
C LYS A 79 10.60 -2.37 -2.82
N GLU A 80 10.30 -1.17 -3.28
CA GLU A 80 11.29 -0.12 -3.57
C GLU A 80 12.03 0.32 -2.29
N THR A 81 11.31 0.53 -1.20
CA THR A 81 11.89 0.89 0.10
C THR A 81 12.87 -0.19 0.57
N PHE A 82 12.44 -1.44 0.54
CA PHE A 82 13.30 -2.57 0.93
C PHE A 82 14.53 -2.69 0.03
N PHE A 83 14.32 -2.70 -1.28
CA PHE A 83 15.40 -2.83 -2.26
C PHE A 83 16.44 -1.71 -2.15
N ASN A 84 16.00 -0.46 -2.03
CA ASN A 84 16.89 0.68 -1.95
C ASN A 84 17.73 0.66 -0.67
N GLU A 85 17.15 0.24 0.45
CA GLU A 85 17.89 0.14 1.70
C GLU A 85 18.90 -1.02 1.66
N ILE A 86 18.52 -2.17 1.12
CA ILE A 86 19.47 -3.29 0.91
C ILE A 86 20.62 -2.85 -0.01
N LYS A 87 20.32 -2.24 -1.14
CA LYS A 87 21.33 -1.76 -2.09
C LYS A 87 22.36 -0.83 -1.41
N LYS A 88 21.87 0.11 -0.60
CA LYS A 88 22.71 1.04 0.17
C LYS A 88 23.62 0.29 1.16
N ASN A 89 23.08 -0.70 1.89
CA ASN A 89 23.83 -1.43 2.89
C ASN A 89 24.85 -2.37 2.27
N ILE A 90 24.52 -3.06 1.19
CA ILE A 90 25.47 -3.94 0.47
C ILE A 90 26.67 -3.15 -0.06
N GLN A 91 26.47 -1.94 -0.55
CA GLN A 91 27.58 -1.09 -1.04
C GLN A 91 28.62 -0.74 0.03
N ASN A 92 28.26 -0.82 1.29
CA ASN A 92 29.16 -0.57 2.42
C ASN A 92 29.96 -1.80 2.88
N ILE A 93 29.62 -2.99 2.39
CA ILE A 93 30.32 -4.23 2.75
C ILE A 93 31.59 -4.35 1.89
N LYS A 94 32.76 -4.23 2.53
CA LYS A 94 34.07 -4.31 1.85
C LYS A 94 34.66 -5.70 1.87
N ILE A 95 34.51 -6.43 2.97
CA ILE A 95 35.06 -7.75 3.21
C ILE A 95 34.00 -8.61 3.86
N ILE A 96 33.81 -9.83 3.34
CA ILE A 96 32.94 -10.85 3.94
C ILE A 96 33.85 -11.92 4.56
N ASP A 97 33.97 -11.90 5.87
CA ASP A 97 34.65 -12.90 6.68
C ASP A 97 33.80 -14.15 6.92
N ASN A 98 32.53 -13.95 7.21
CA ASN A 98 31.55 -15.03 7.39
C ASN A 98 30.19 -14.60 6.81
N VAL A 99 29.77 -15.20 5.70
CA VAL A 99 28.51 -14.88 5.02
C VAL A 99 27.26 -15.01 5.91
N HIS A 100 27.31 -15.93 6.89
CA HIS A 100 26.19 -16.14 7.81
C HIS A 100 25.94 -14.96 8.77
N ASP A 101 26.91 -14.07 8.95
CA ASP A 101 26.70 -12.85 9.75
C ASP A 101 26.01 -11.73 8.94
N TYR A 102 26.06 -11.80 7.61
CA TYR A 102 25.56 -10.75 6.71
C TYR A 102 24.16 -11.04 6.14
N VAL A 103 23.72 -12.29 6.14
CA VAL A 103 22.44 -12.70 5.52
C VAL A 103 21.61 -13.52 6.49
N GLY A 104 20.50 -12.95 6.96
CA GLY A 104 19.51 -13.65 7.78
C GLY A 104 19.92 -13.92 9.23
N SER A 105 21.06 -13.37 9.68
CA SER A 105 21.58 -13.55 11.04
C SER A 105 20.77 -12.79 12.10
N ARG A 106 20.09 -11.71 11.69
CA ARG A 106 19.44 -10.73 12.60
C ARG A 106 20.41 -9.99 13.51
N LYS A 107 21.71 -9.99 13.18
CA LYS A 107 22.76 -9.27 13.88
C LYS A 107 23.04 -7.92 13.19
N GLU A 108 23.91 -7.12 13.79
CA GLU A 108 24.30 -5.79 13.31
C GLU A 108 24.83 -5.78 11.86
N LYS A 109 25.57 -6.83 11.47
CA LYS A 109 26.12 -6.96 10.10
C LYS A 109 25.10 -7.43 9.05
N ASP A 110 23.90 -7.83 9.46
CA ASP A 110 22.87 -8.34 8.53
C ASP A 110 22.28 -7.22 7.68
N PHE A 111 22.62 -7.20 6.39
CA PHE A 111 22.20 -6.14 5.48
C PHE A 111 20.68 -6.14 5.18
N LEU A 112 19.95 -7.19 5.58
CA LEU A 112 18.49 -7.24 5.44
C LEU A 112 17.77 -6.49 6.56
N GLU A 113 18.36 -6.39 7.74
CA GLU A 113 17.69 -5.79 8.92
C GLU A 113 17.34 -4.31 8.73
N PRO A 114 18.21 -3.43 8.17
CA PRO A 114 17.83 -2.06 7.88
C PRO A 114 16.65 -1.94 6.92
N GLY A 115 16.56 -2.84 5.93
CA GLY A 115 15.43 -2.90 5.00
C GLY A 115 14.12 -3.26 5.72
N LYS A 116 14.14 -4.23 6.64
CA LYS A 116 12.99 -4.59 7.46
C LYS A 116 12.53 -3.43 8.34
N SER A 117 13.47 -2.75 9.01
CA SER A 117 13.17 -1.58 9.84
C SER A 117 12.46 -0.49 9.03
N LYS A 118 12.96 -0.17 7.83
CA LYS A 118 12.34 0.82 6.94
C LYS A 118 10.94 0.43 6.48
N ILE A 119 10.68 -0.87 6.26
CA ILE A 119 9.33 -1.35 5.95
C ILE A 119 8.39 -1.16 7.14
N ILE A 120 8.84 -1.44 8.36
CA ILE A 120 8.04 -1.23 9.57
C ILE A 120 7.62 0.23 9.69
N ASP A 121 8.56 1.17 9.51
CA ASP A 121 8.27 2.61 9.53
C ASP A 121 7.23 2.99 8.46
N LEU A 122 7.42 2.48 7.23
CA LEU A 122 6.52 2.74 6.11
C LEU A 122 5.11 2.18 6.35
N ILE A 123 5.00 0.94 6.82
CA ILE A 123 3.71 0.30 7.12
C ILE A 123 3.01 1.05 8.25
N SER A 124 3.73 1.45 9.30
CA SER A 124 3.19 2.25 10.42
C SER A 124 2.62 3.58 9.92
N LYS A 125 3.30 4.24 8.98
CA LYS A 125 2.79 5.44 8.33
C LYS A 125 1.46 5.16 7.61
N TYR A 126 1.37 4.11 6.79
CA TYR A 126 0.15 3.77 6.05
C TYR A 126 -1.00 3.34 6.96
N ILE A 127 -0.73 2.60 8.05
CA ILE A 127 -1.74 2.27 9.05
C ILE A 127 -2.41 3.54 9.62
N ASN A 128 -1.62 4.58 9.89
CA ASN A 128 -2.14 5.86 10.36
C ASN A 128 -2.91 6.60 9.26
N LEU A 129 -2.36 6.70 8.05
CA LEU A 129 -2.98 7.37 6.91
C LEU A 129 -4.33 6.75 6.51
N PHE A 130 -4.46 5.43 6.62
CA PHE A 130 -5.69 4.71 6.28
C PHE A 130 -6.66 4.59 7.47
N HIS A 131 -6.41 5.28 8.58
CA HIS A 131 -7.22 5.20 9.81
C HIS A 131 -7.40 3.78 10.36
N SER A 132 -6.41 2.89 10.11
CA SER A 132 -6.45 1.49 10.54
C SER A 132 -5.86 1.25 11.92
N ASN A 133 -5.28 2.27 12.54
CA ASN A 133 -4.73 2.20 13.89
C ASN A 133 -5.84 1.94 14.93
N ASN A 134 -5.48 1.22 15.99
CA ASN A 134 -6.39 0.88 17.11
C ASN A 134 -7.68 0.13 16.71
N LYS A 135 -7.73 -0.47 15.52
CA LYS A 135 -8.89 -1.24 15.06
C LYS A 135 -8.86 -2.72 15.45
N LYS A 136 -7.79 -3.18 16.11
CA LYS A 136 -7.58 -4.57 16.52
C LYS A 136 -8.79 -5.18 17.25
N ASN A 137 -9.43 -4.41 18.14
CA ASN A 137 -10.54 -4.90 18.96
C ASN A 137 -11.89 -4.96 18.22
N LEU A 138 -11.98 -4.42 16.99
CA LEU A 138 -13.21 -4.48 16.19
C LEU A 138 -13.40 -5.85 15.51
N TYR A 139 -12.32 -6.61 15.34
CA TYR A 139 -12.30 -7.87 14.57
C TYR A 139 -11.75 -9.05 15.37
N GLY A 140 -11.28 -8.83 16.60
CA GLY A 140 -10.70 -9.86 17.46
C GLY A 140 -11.71 -10.30 18.52
N LYS A 141 -12.37 -11.40 18.29
CA LYS A 141 -12.81 -12.34 19.33
C LYS A 141 -12.00 -13.61 19.18
#